data_aeebcfc9e50d59c9cacde6e32847d352
#
_entry.id   aeebcfc9e50d59c9cacde6e32847d352
#
_cell.length_a   1.000
_cell.length_b   1.000
_cell.length_c   1.000
_cell.angle_alpha   90.00
_cell.angle_beta   90.00
_cell.angle_gamma   90.00
#
_symmetry.space_group_name_H-M   'P 1'
#
loop_
_entity.id
_entity.type
_entity.pdbx_description
1 polymer ?
#
loop_
_entity_poly.entity_id
_entity_poly.type
_entity_poly.pdbx_seq_one_letter_code
_entity_poly.pdbx_strand_id
1 'polypeptide(L)'
;LIRRSWFYSSAITLALTSCIVFSATAQQKREVGEPEAATGYIEKKAFVAEDYMVVAANPYASWTGKNIIEKGGSAIDAAVAIQSMLSLVEPQSSGIGGGAFILYWDNKNKVLHTFDGREMAPSAVDGHWFMDGNKPMKWLEAVVGGKSVGVPGAVKALELAHKQFGKLPWNTLFDDTIETAEKGFKVSPRLAKLVALDYHPGLKTFPSSSTYFYPAGMPLKEGTIKKNKALAKTLTGIAEHGADYLHTGELAEKIVKAVNTASINPGKMTLEDLANYTPKERDPVCGVYRDKSICGMAPPSSGGINVFQLLKMLEGQPLSTMKPDSVAFANVYSQASALTYADREKFIADTDFTKLPYAAMINTAYLARRAESIDADKPWRKAKAGNPYGDAEIAMGTSMELPNTSHFSIVDKEGNAVSMTTSIEFMFGSGIMVGGFLLNNQLTDFSFSPTKNRFPVPNRVEPGKRPRSAMSPTMVFDDKGDLEVVIGSPGGSRIISYVAQTLIGIIDFGLDIQQAINLPKMTNRNDYTALEKGTPIADLEAPLTKLDHTVKVVDLNSGLHGIQFKSGKLIGGADPRREGVAVGQ
;
A
#
# COMPACT_ATOMS: atom_id res chain seq x y z
N LEU A 1 -97.24 23.30 -19.01
CA LEU A 1 -97.18 22.05 -18.27
C LEU A 1 -95.87 21.35 -18.60
N ILE A 2 -94.99 21.49 -17.70
CA ILE A 2 -94.11 20.48 -17.03
C ILE A 2 -93.55 19.33 -17.91
N ARG A 3 -92.24 19.24 -18.12
CA ARG A 3 -91.39 18.22 -17.52
C ARG A 3 -89.90 18.49 -17.82
N ARG A 4 -89.13 18.44 -16.72
CA ARG A 4 -87.64 18.43 -16.66
C ARG A 4 -87.12 17.11 -17.22
N SER A 5 -86.01 17.17 -17.93
CA SER A 5 -85.09 16.02 -18.12
C SER A 5 -83.66 16.48 -17.90
N TRP A 6 -83.03 15.79 -16.98
CA TRP A 6 -81.63 15.98 -16.56
C TRP A 6 -80.69 15.29 -17.56
N PHE A 7 -79.69 16.01 -18.03
CA PHE A 7 -78.53 15.38 -18.68
C PHE A 7 -77.37 15.37 -17.67
N TYR A 8 -76.90 14.17 -17.33
CA TYR A 8 -75.66 13.95 -16.62
C TYR A 8 -74.50 14.00 -17.62
N SER A 9 -73.57 14.95 -17.40
CA SER A 9 -72.31 15.02 -18.10
C SER A 9 -71.24 14.37 -17.23
N SER A 10 -70.77 13.21 -17.64
CA SER A 10 -69.69 12.49 -16.94
C SER A 10 -68.34 13.04 -17.43
N ALA A 11 -67.70 13.84 -16.60
CA ALA A 11 -66.31 14.24 -16.83
C ALA A 11 -65.39 13.11 -16.32
N ILE A 12 -64.70 12.45 -17.24
CA ILE A 12 -63.63 11.49 -16.94
C ILE A 12 -62.38 12.31 -16.65
N THR A 13 -62.01 12.39 -15.39
CA THR A 13 -60.70 12.97 -14.97
C THR A 13 -59.64 11.89 -15.05
N LEU A 14 -58.74 11.98 -16.04
CA LEU A 14 -57.56 11.16 -16.17
C LEU A 14 -56.50 11.65 -15.16
N ALA A 15 -56.35 10.94 -14.06
CA ALA A 15 -55.28 11.16 -13.09
C ALA A 15 -53.98 10.50 -13.64
N LEU A 16 -53.11 11.30 -14.21
CA LEU A 16 -51.72 10.90 -14.50
C LEU A 16 -50.96 10.84 -13.18
N THR A 17 -50.78 9.61 -12.65
CA THR A 17 -49.92 9.36 -11.53
C THR A 17 -48.49 9.25 -12.04
N SER A 18 -47.74 10.35 -11.98
CA SER A 18 -46.29 10.35 -12.20
C SER A 18 -45.61 9.57 -11.07
N CYS A 19 -45.24 8.32 -11.34
CA CYS A 19 -44.32 7.58 -10.48
C CYS A 19 -42.93 8.23 -10.59
N ILE A 20 -42.62 9.14 -9.66
CA ILE A 20 -41.24 9.58 -9.43
C ILE A 20 -40.53 8.41 -8.76
N VAL A 21 -39.79 7.65 -9.56
CA VAL A 21 -38.84 6.66 -9.06
C VAL A 21 -37.69 7.44 -8.41
N PHE A 22 -37.76 7.65 -7.11
CA PHE A 22 -36.60 8.01 -6.32
C PHE A 22 -35.63 6.85 -6.39
N SER A 23 -34.64 6.92 -7.28
CA SER A 23 -33.44 6.13 -7.19
C SER A 23 -32.71 6.59 -5.93
N ALA A 24 -33.08 6.01 -4.78
CA ALA A 24 -32.28 6.09 -3.58
C ALA A 24 -30.96 5.34 -3.89
N THR A 25 -29.97 6.08 -4.35
CA THR A 25 -28.57 5.61 -4.25
C THR A 25 -28.32 5.43 -2.77
N ALA A 26 -28.44 4.19 -2.29
CA ALA A 26 -28.02 3.81 -0.97
C ALA A 26 -26.53 4.19 -0.87
N GLN A 27 -26.24 5.29 -0.21
CA GLN A 27 -24.90 5.70 0.13
C GLN A 27 -24.36 4.61 1.05
N GLN A 28 -23.55 3.74 0.46
CA GLN A 28 -23.05 2.54 1.10
C GLN A 28 -22.24 3.00 2.32
N LYS A 29 -22.70 2.67 3.53
CA LYS A 29 -21.97 2.91 4.77
C LYS A 29 -20.62 2.22 4.62
N ARG A 30 -19.56 3.00 4.39
CA ARG A 30 -18.20 2.50 4.33
C ARG A 30 -17.78 2.06 5.70
N GLU A 31 -16.97 1.01 5.71
CA GLU A 31 -16.31 0.59 6.92
C GLU A 31 -15.37 1.70 7.39
N VAL A 32 -15.47 2.07 8.70
CA VAL A 32 -14.68 3.18 9.28
C VAL A 32 -13.16 2.92 9.17
N GLY A 33 -12.75 1.67 9.06
CA GLY A 33 -11.34 1.27 8.90
C GLY A 33 -10.84 1.22 7.46
N GLU A 34 -11.69 1.41 6.43
CA GLU A 34 -11.30 1.28 5.01
C GLU A 34 -12.11 2.21 4.11
N PRO A 35 -11.83 3.51 4.17
CA PRO A 35 -12.59 4.51 3.43
C PRO A 35 -12.38 4.46 1.91
N GLU A 36 -11.32 3.78 1.45
CA GLU A 36 -10.99 3.66 0.04
C GLU A 36 -11.63 2.41 -0.57
N ALA A 37 -12.66 2.58 -1.40
CA ALA A 37 -13.24 1.50 -2.19
C ALA A 37 -12.38 1.18 -3.42
N ALA A 38 -12.47 -0.05 -3.92
CA ALA A 38 -11.95 -0.41 -5.24
C ALA A 38 -12.49 0.54 -6.33
N THR A 39 -11.71 0.77 -7.39
CA THR A 39 -12.15 1.60 -8.52
C THR A 39 -13.31 0.96 -9.27
N GLY A 40 -13.44 -0.33 -9.18
CA GLY A 40 -14.33 -1.24 -9.85
C GLY A 40 -13.60 -2.55 -10.06
N TYR A 41 -14.16 -3.47 -10.81
CA TYR A 41 -13.50 -4.72 -11.22
C TYR A 41 -13.51 -4.77 -12.75
N ILE A 42 -12.32 -4.75 -13.35
CA ILE A 42 -12.13 -4.94 -14.80
C ILE A 42 -11.21 -6.14 -14.96
N GLU A 43 -11.76 -7.25 -15.45
CA GLU A 43 -10.99 -8.46 -15.68
C GLU A 43 -9.74 -8.17 -16.52
N LYS A 44 -8.61 -8.67 -16.07
CA LYS A 44 -7.32 -8.52 -16.77
C LYS A 44 -6.78 -9.90 -17.11
N LYS A 45 -6.16 -9.98 -18.29
CA LYS A 45 -5.44 -11.15 -18.75
C LYS A 45 -3.95 -10.98 -18.52
N ALA A 46 -3.25 -12.10 -18.34
CA ALA A 46 -1.80 -12.09 -18.25
C ALA A 46 -1.17 -11.44 -19.50
N PHE A 47 -0.19 -10.58 -19.29
CA PHE A 47 0.65 -10.06 -20.35
C PHE A 47 1.93 -10.89 -20.41
N VAL A 48 2.33 -11.33 -21.61
CA VAL A 48 3.50 -12.20 -21.80
C VAL A 48 4.57 -11.42 -22.55
N ALA A 49 5.80 -11.47 -22.05
CA ALA A 49 6.98 -10.88 -22.69
C ALA A 49 8.19 -11.83 -22.61
N GLU A 50 9.23 -11.57 -23.36
CA GLU A 50 10.44 -12.41 -23.41
C GLU A 50 11.67 -11.69 -22.83
N ASP A 51 11.83 -10.39 -23.08
CA ASP A 51 13.07 -9.66 -22.77
C ASP A 51 13.00 -8.85 -21.47
N TYR A 52 11.94 -8.10 -21.27
CA TYR A 52 11.74 -7.24 -20.09
C TYR A 52 10.26 -6.97 -19.82
N MET A 53 9.96 -6.56 -18.59
CA MET A 53 8.59 -6.25 -18.20
C MET A 53 8.54 -5.19 -17.10
N VAL A 54 7.52 -4.33 -17.19
CA VAL A 54 7.16 -3.34 -16.19
C VAL A 54 5.68 -3.47 -15.86
N VAL A 55 5.36 -3.59 -14.58
CA VAL A 55 3.97 -3.63 -14.08
C VAL A 55 3.83 -2.60 -12.97
N ALA A 56 3.04 -1.56 -13.18
CA ALA A 56 2.88 -0.47 -12.22
C ALA A 56 1.41 -0.07 -12.02
N ALA A 57 1.14 0.67 -10.94
CA ALA A 57 -0.19 1.01 -10.47
C ALA A 57 -1.00 1.91 -11.43
N ASN A 58 -0.35 2.55 -12.39
CA ASN A 58 -0.98 3.44 -13.36
C ASN A 58 -0.36 3.27 -14.74
N PRO A 59 -1.15 3.31 -15.84
CA PRO A 59 -0.63 3.15 -17.19
C PRO A 59 0.50 4.12 -17.55
N TYR A 60 0.40 5.39 -17.18
CA TYR A 60 1.48 6.36 -17.41
C TYR A 60 2.80 5.88 -16.79
N ALA A 61 2.75 5.38 -15.56
CA ALA A 61 3.93 4.90 -14.85
C ALA A 61 4.53 3.64 -15.50
N SER A 62 3.69 2.70 -15.95
CA SER A 62 4.18 1.50 -16.67
C SER A 62 4.86 1.88 -17.98
N TRP A 63 4.28 2.78 -18.77
CA TRP A 63 4.88 3.24 -20.02
C TRP A 63 6.16 4.05 -19.80
N THR A 64 6.21 4.89 -18.76
CA THR A 64 7.44 5.62 -18.39
C THR A 64 8.58 4.65 -18.06
N GLY A 65 8.31 3.62 -17.24
CA GLY A 65 9.30 2.59 -16.94
C GLY A 65 9.79 1.83 -18.18
N LYS A 66 8.83 1.45 -19.07
CA LYS A 66 9.14 0.83 -20.36
C LYS A 66 10.07 1.70 -21.20
N ASN A 67 9.77 2.99 -21.35
CA ASN A 67 10.59 3.93 -22.12
C ASN A 67 12.04 4.00 -21.60
N ILE A 68 12.23 3.96 -20.28
CA ILE A 68 13.57 3.94 -19.67
C ILE A 68 14.32 2.66 -20.03
N ILE A 69 13.68 1.48 -19.94
CA ILE A 69 14.29 0.21 -20.31
C ILE A 69 14.65 0.18 -21.80
N GLU A 70 13.79 0.73 -22.67
CA GLU A 70 14.05 0.80 -24.12
C GLU A 70 15.21 1.74 -24.47
N LYS A 71 15.42 2.81 -23.68
CA LYS A 71 16.59 3.70 -23.78
C LYS A 71 17.89 3.06 -23.25
N GLY A 72 17.86 1.79 -22.78
CA GLY A 72 19.01 1.06 -22.25
C GLY A 72 19.20 1.23 -20.73
N GLY A 73 18.21 1.74 -20.03
CA GLY A 73 18.23 1.88 -18.57
C GLY A 73 18.10 0.54 -17.84
N SER A 74 18.55 0.52 -16.59
CA SER A 74 18.40 -0.59 -15.65
C SER A 74 17.02 -0.60 -15.01
N ALA A 75 16.69 -1.69 -14.28
CA ALA A 75 15.48 -1.75 -13.47
C ALA A 75 15.40 -0.64 -12.41
N ILE A 76 16.56 -0.20 -11.86
CA ILE A 76 16.61 0.92 -10.91
C ILE A 76 16.35 2.26 -11.61
N ASP A 77 16.88 2.48 -12.82
CA ASP A 77 16.58 3.70 -13.61
C ASP A 77 15.08 3.80 -13.87
N ALA A 78 14.47 2.70 -14.28
CA ALA A 78 13.02 2.62 -14.47
C ALA A 78 12.25 2.88 -13.17
N ALA A 79 12.73 2.40 -12.01
CA ALA A 79 12.10 2.64 -10.73
C ALA A 79 12.08 4.13 -10.33
N VAL A 80 13.17 4.88 -10.59
CA VAL A 80 13.22 6.34 -10.38
C VAL A 80 12.18 7.05 -11.23
N ALA A 81 12.12 6.70 -12.51
CA ALA A 81 11.17 7.32 -13.45
C ALA A 81 9.70 7.00 -13.10
N ILE A 82 9.42 5.74 -12.73
CA ILE A 82 8.08 5.31 -12.28
C ILE A 82 7.66 6.06 -11.01
N GLN A 83 8.55 6.16 -10.01
CA GLN A 83 8.26 6.88 -8.77
C GLN A 83 7.93 8.35 -9.02
N SER A 84 8.68 9.02 -9.91
CA SER A 84 8.41 10.41 -10.27
C SER A 84 7.05 10.54 -10.97
N MET A 85 6.71 9.64 -11.90
CA MET A 85 5.44 9.62 -12.61
C MET A 85 4.26 9.33 -11.67
N LEU A 86 4.39 8.38 -10.73
CA LEU A 86 3.36 8.10 -9.73
C LEU A 86 3.07 9.31 -8.86
N SER A 87 4.08 10.14 -8.54
CA SER A 87 3.88 11.40 -7.80
C SER A 87 2.95 12.39 -8.53
N LEU A 88 2.88 12.29 -9.85
CA LEU A 88 2.01 13.11 -10.70
C LEU A 88 0.62 12.49 -10.87
N VAL A 89 0.54 11.20 -11.22
CA VAL A 89 -0.70 10.54 -11.69
C VAL A 89 -1.42 9.75 -10.61
N GLU A 90 -0.74 9.38 -9.52
CA GLU A 90 -1.25 8.69 -8.33
C GLU A 90 -1.02 9.50 -7.02
N PRO A 91 -1.19 10.84 -7.02
CA PRO A 91 -0.85 11.68 -5.87
C PRO A 91 -1.65 11.35 -4.61
N GLN A 92 -2.78 10.66 -4.74
CA GLN A 92 -3.57 10.17 -3.63
C GLN A 92 -2.92 8.99 -2.90
N SER A 93 -1.96 8.29 -3.52
CA SER A 93 -1.44 7.02 -3.00
C SER A 93 0.03 7.07 -2.61
N SER A 94 0.86 7.74 -3.40
CA SER A 94 2.32 7.76 -3.22
C SER A 94 2.93 9.02 -3.83
N GLY A 95 4.21 9.25 -3.58
CA GLY A 95 4.91 10.38 -4.16
C GLY A 95 6.26 10.64 -3.52
N ILE A 96 6.96 11.65 -4.05
CA ILE A 96 8.28 12.08 -3.57
C ILE A 96 8.24 12.66 -2.14
N GLY A 97 7.07 13.04 -1.64
CA GLY A 97 6.87 13.49 -0.27
C GLY A 97 6.61 12.36 0.75
N GLY A 98 6.82 11.12 0.37
CA GLY A 98 6.61 9.92 1.17
C GLY A 98 7.84 9.04 1.32
N GLY A 99 7.60 7.75 1.60
CA GLY A 99 8.63 6.73 1.75
C GLY A 99 8.42 5.50 0.87
N ALA A 100 9.42 4.62 0.89
CA ALA A 100 9.41 3.42 0.10
C ALA A 100 10.27 2.31 0.70
N PHE A 101 9.98 1.08 0.30
CA PHE A 101 10.87 -0.08 0.44
C PHE A 101 11.14 -0.67 -0.94
N ILE A 102 12.41 -0.93 -1.24
CA ILE A 102 12.90 -1.40 -2.52
C ILE A 102 13.64 -2.71 -2.32
N LEU A 103 13.26 -3.74 -3.06
CA LEU A 103 14.05 -4.94 -3.28
C LEU A 103 14.65 -4.84 -4.68
N TYR A 104 15.93 -5.06 -4.79
CA TYR A 104 16.64 -5.10 -6.06
C TYR A 104 17.41 -6.41 -6.20
N TRP A 105 17.12 -7.17 -7.24
CA TRP A 105 17.85 -8.38 -7.62
C TRP A 105 18.93 -8.05 -8.65
N ASP A 106 20.18 -8.22 -8.26
CA ASP A 106 21.33 -8.21 -9.16
C ASP A 106 21.49 -9.62 -9.78
N ASN A 107 20.96 -9.78 -10.97
CA ASN A 107 20.94 -11.08 -11.65
C ASN A 107 22.35 -11.58 -12.02
N LYS A 108 23.29 -10.67 -12.31
CA LYS A 108 24.66 -11.02 -12.65
C LYS A 108 25.41 -11.61 -11.46
N ASN A 109 25.29 -10.98 -10.29
CA ASN A 109 25.98 -11.37 -9.08
C ASN A 109 25.16 -12.33 -8.20
N LYS A 110 23.87 -12.55 -8.54
CA LYS A 110 22.90 -13.36 -7.77
C LYS A 110 22.78 -12.87 -6.32
N VAL A 111 22.67 -11.55 -6.15
CA VAL A 111 22.53 -10.90 -4.85
C VAL A 111 21.25 -10.09 -4.79
N LEU A 112 20.51 -10.26 -3.68
CA LEU A 112 19.33 -9.46 -3.37
C LEU A 112 19.72 -8.31 -2.44
N HIS A 113 19.54 -7.08 -2.89
CA HIS A 113 19.72 -5.85 -2.12
C HIS A 113 18.39 -5.29 -1.67
N THR A 114 18.35 -4.62 -0.51
CA THR A 114 17.15 -3.93 -0.04
C THR A 114 17.46 -2.52 0.43
N PHE A 115 16.58 -1.56 0.09
CA PHE A 115 16.74 -0.16 0.47
C PHE A 115 15.51 0.31 1.25
N ASP A 116 15.77 0.86 2.44
CA ASP A 116 14.78 1.42 3.36
C ASP A 116 14.77 2.95 3.22
N GLY A 117 13.77 3.43 2.50
CA GLY A 117 13.42 4.84 2.38
C GLY A 117 12.19 5.22 3.22
N ARG A 118 11.95 4.51 4.34
CA ARG A 118 10.84 4.81 5.25
C ARG A 118 11.02 6.18 5.89
N GLU A 119 9.94 6.88 6.09
CA GLU A 119 9.92 8.18 6.75
C GLU A 119 10.43 8.09 8.18
N MET A 120 11.06 9.16 8.64
CA MET A 120 11.56 9.27 10.00
C MET A 120 10.77 10.30 10.80
N ALA A 121 10.58 10.03 12.09
CA ALA A 121 10.04 11.01 13.02
C ALA A 121 11.01 12.18 13.21
N PRO A 122 10.55 13.44 13.18
CA PRO A 122 11.38 14.60 13.50
C PRO A 122 12.01 14.52 14.88
N SER A 123 13.10 15.22 15.10
CA SER A 123 13.86 15.24 16.36
C SER A 123 13.08 15.81 17.56
N ALA A 124 12.10 16.68 17.31
CA ALA A 124 11.33 17.38 18.34
C ALA A 124 10.05 16.64 18.79
N VAL A 125 9.82 15.38 18.35
CA VAL A 125 8.67 14.57 18.78
C VAL A 125 9.06 13.65 19.94
N ASP A 126 8.06 13.20 20.69
CA ASP A 126 8.23 12.24 21.79
C ASP A 126 7.12 11.20 21.81
N GLY A 127 7.16 10.27 22.77
CA GLY A 127 6.19 9.19 22.90
C GLY A 127 4.74 9.64 23.13
N HIS A 128 4.51 10.88 23.51
CA HIS A 128 3.18 11.46 23.73
C HIS A 128 2.70 12.32 22.55
N TRP A 129 3.42 12.31 21.43
CA TRP A 129 3.16 13.14 20.26
C TRP A 129 1.70 13.10 19.77
N PHE A 130 1.07 11.94 19.81
CA PHE A 130 -0.33 11.75 19.43
C PHE A 130 -1.26 11.56 20.63
N MET A 131 -0.87 12.07 21.81
CA MET A 131 -1.74 12.07 22.99
C MET A 131 -2.41 13.43 23.17
N ASP A 132 -3.69 13.40 23.57
CA ASP A 132 -4.44 14.54 24.09
C ASP A 132 -4.69 14.29 25.59
N GLY A 133 -3.86 14.91 26.42
CA GLY A 133 -3.76 14.56 27.84
C GLY A 133 -3.39 13.10 28.02
N ASN A 134 -4.26 12.31 28.66
CA ASN A 134 -4.05 10.87 28.92
C ASN A 134 -4.70 9.95 27.89
N LYS A 135 -5.26 10.49 26.80
CA LYS A 135 -5.96 9.71 25.78
C LYS A 135 -5.26 9.86 24.42
N PRO A 136 -5.20 8.79 23.61
CA PRO A 136 -4.73 8.93 22.24
C PRO A 136 -5.71 9.80 21.43
N MET A 137 -5.19 10.62 20.53
CA MET A 137 -5.99 11.33 19.52
C MET A 137 -6.80 10.34 18.70
N LYS A 138 -7.93 10.79 18.15
CA LYS A 138 -8.61 10.00 17.13
C LYS A 138 -7.74 9.98 15.86
N TRP A 139 -7.67 8.81 15.23
CA TRP A 139 -6.74 8.59 14.13
C TRP A 139 -6.94 9.60 12.98
N LEU A 140 -8.19 9.78 12.50
CA LEU A 140 -8.47 10.70 11.40
C LEU A 140 -8.17 12.17 11.75
N GLU A 141 -8.32 12.55 13.02
CA GLU A 141 -7.92 13.88 13.50
C GLU A 141 -6.39 14.04 13.47
N ALA A 142 -5.65 12.98 13.77
CA ALA A 142 -4.19 12.99 13.77
C ALA A 142 -3.58 13.00 12.36
N VAL A 143 -4.25 12.44 11.35
CA VAL A 143 -3.79 12.37 9.95
C VAL A 143 -3.56 13.75 9.36
N VAL A 144 -4.49 14.69 9.61
CA VAL A 144 -4.52 15.98 8.91
C VAL A 144 -3.51 16.96 9.50
N GLY A 145 -2.65 17.50 8.66
CA GLY A 145 -1.74 18.60 9.05
C GLY A 145 -0.32 18.17 9.33
N GLY A 146 0.48 19.10 9.86
CA GLY A 146 1.92 18.94 10.00
C GLY A 146 2.37 17.91 11.04
N LYS A 147 1.53 17.63 12.05
CA LYS A 147 1.84 16.69 13.15
C LYS A 147 2.08 15.27 12.64
N SER A 148 1.43 14.86 11.56
CA SER A 148 1.51 13.53 10.99
C SER A 148 2.67 13.34 10.01
N VAL A 149 3.31 14.42 9.58
CA VAL A 149 4.33 14.38 8.53
C VAL A 149 5.65 13.82 9.07
N GLY A 150 6.09 12.70 8.51
CA GLY A 150 7.45 12.19 8.68
C GLY A 150 8.40 12.78 7.63
N VAL A 151 9.70 12.79 7.94
CA VAL A 151 10.76 13.21 7.02
C VAL A 151 10.74 12.27 5.80
N PRO A 152 10.52 12.77 4.57
CA PRO A 152 10.42 11.95 3.37
C PRO A 152 11.71 11.19 3.04
N GLY A 153 11.60 9.96 2.55
CA GLY A 153 12.78 9.13 2.29
C GLY A 153 12.83 8.48 0.90
N ALA A 154 11.73 8.48 0.13
CA ALA A 154 11.64 7.73 -1.11
C ALA A 154 12.71 8.13 -2.15
N VAL A 155 12.94 9.43 -2.36
CA VAL A 155 13.91 9.93 -3.35
C VAL A 155 15.34 9.63 -2.94
N LYS A 156 15.67 9.76 -1.66
CA LYS A 156 17.01 9.42 -1.11
C LYS A 156 17.31 7.93 -1.25
N ALA A 157 16.34 7.05 -1.03
CA ALA A 157 16.53 5.60 -1.20
C ALA A 157 16.74 5.23 -2.69
N LEU A 158 15.99 5.85 -3.59
CA LEU A 158 16.17 5.66 -5.03
C LEU A 158 17.52 6.19 -5.51
N GLU A 159 17.96 7.34 -5.02
CA GLU A 159 19.28 7.88 -5.37
C GLU A 159 20.41 6.97 -4.85
N LEU A 160 20.27 6.42 -3.62
CA LEU A 160 21.24 5.45 -3.10
C LEU A 160 21.32 4.21 -3.97
N ALA A 161 20.18 3.64 -4.37
CA ALA A 161 20.11 2.49 -5.26
C ALA A 161 20.65 2.83 -6.66
N HIS A 162 20.32 4.02 -7.20
CA HIS A 162 20.79 4.46 -8.51
C HIS A 162 22.31 4.65 -8.56
N LYS A 163 22.92 5.18 -7.51
CA LYS A 163 24.39 5.33 -7.41
C LYS A 163 25.13 4.00 -7.53
N GLN A 164 24.48 2.89 -7.15
CA GLN A 164 25.07 1.55 -7.20
C GLN A 164 24.71 0.79 -8.48
N PHE A 165 23.49 0.93 -8.98
CA PHE A 165 22.90 0.07 -10.01
C PHE A 165 22.27 0.81 -11.19
N GLY A 166 22.33 2.14 -11.22
CA GLY A 166 21.86 2.96 -12.33
C GLY A 166 22.81 2.86 -13.52
N LYS A 167 22.27 2.97 -14.73
CA LYS A 167 23.01 2.98 -16.00
C LYS A 167 22.89 4.30 -16.74
N LEU A 168 21.70 4.88 -16.72
CA LEU A 168 21.44 6.17 -17.36
C LEU A 168 21.78 7.33 -16.41
N PRO A 169 22.15 8.51 -16.94
CA PRO A 169 22.34 9.69 -16.11
C PRO A 169 21.07 10.04 -15.31
N TRP A 170 21.24 10.28 -14.01
CA TRP A 170 20.15 10.57 -13.08
C TRP A 170 19.15 11.62 -13.58
N ASN A 171 19.67 12.72 -14.14
CA ASN A 171 18.86 13.83 -14.62
C ASN A 171 17.88 13.44 -15.74
N THR A 172 18.22 12.46 -16.57
CA THR A 172 17.37 12.04 -17.71
C THR A 172 16.17 11.17 -17.28
N LEU A 173 16.16 10.69 -16.04
CA LEU A 173 15.13 9.79 -15.54
C LEU A 173 13.81 10.51 -15.21
N PHE A 174 13.82 11.84 -15.18
CA PHE A 174 12.68 12.69 -14.83
C PHE A 174 12.00 13.31 -16.06
N ASP A 175 12.61 13.24 -17.25
CA ASP A 175 12.18 13.95 -18.47
C ASP A 175 10.71 13.67 -18.82
N ASP A 176 10.33 12.39 -18.90
CA ASP A 176 8.97 11.98 -19.28
C ASP A 176 7.93 12.54 -18.28
N THR A 177 8.26 12.60 -16.98
CA THR A 177 7.36 13.13 -15.95
C THR A 177 7.29 14.65 -15.99
N ILE A 178 8.43 15.34 -16.17
CA ILE A 178 8.49 16.79 -16.29
C ILE A 178 7.65 17.24 -17.48
N GLU A 179 7.83 16.62 -18.64
CA GLU A 179 7.06 16.91 -19.85
C GLU A 179 5.56 16.67 -19.63
N THR A 180 5.18 15.54 -19.02
CA THR A 180 3.78 15.21 -18.72
C THR A 180 3.16 16.20 -17.72
N ALA A 181 3.91 16.62 -16.71
CA ALA A 181 3.44 17.61 -15.74
C ALA A 181 3.20 19.00 -16.36
N GLU A 182 4.02 19.38 -17.35
CA GLU A 182 3.88 20.65 -18.08
C GLU A 182 2.78 20.63 -19.13
N LYS A 183 2.71 19.57 -19.95
CA LYS A 183 1.71 19.40 -21.02
C LYS A 183 0.34 19.04 -20.45
N GLY A 184 0.31 18.27 -19.36
CA GLY A 184 -0.87 17.76 -18.68
C GLY A 184 -1.10 16.28 -18.91
N PHE A 185 -1.66 15.62 -17.91
CA PHE A 185 -2.09 14.22 -17.93
C PHE A 185 -3.61 14.14 -17.84
N LYS A 186 -4.16 13.04 -18.32
CA LYS A 186 -5.59 12.77 -18.21
C LYS A 186 -5.91 12.22 -16.82
N VAL A 187 -6.75 12.92 -16.05
CA VAL A 187 -7.18 12.49 -14.71
C VAL A 187 -7.87 11.13 -14.80
N SER A 188 -7.39 10.19 -14.01
CA SER A 188 -7.91 8.83 -13.99
C SER A 188 -9.26 8.72 -13.27
N PRO A 189 -10.06 7.67 -13.55
CA PRO A 189 -11.29 7.35 -12.80
C PRO A 189 -11.04 7.26 -11.30
N ARG A 190 -9.93 6.61 -10.90
CA ARG A 190 -9.57 6.42 -9.49
C ARG A 190 -9.28 7.75 -8.79
N LEU A 191 -8.42 8.60 -9.36
CA LEU A 191 -8.11 9.91 -8.79
C LEU A 191 -9.37 10.77 -8.66
N ALA A 192 -10.18 10.85 -9.74
CA ALA A 192 -11.42 11.60 -9.73
C ALA A 192 -12.40 11.12 -8.65
N LYS A 193 -12.59 9.80 -8.55
CA LYS A 193 -13.46 9.17 -7.54
C LYS A 193 -13.00 9.50 -6.11
N LEU A 194 -11.70 9.42 -5.83
CA LEU A 194 -11.16 9.67 -4.48
C LEU A 194 -11.24 11.15 -4.09
N VAL A 195 -11.01 12.07 -5.03
CA VAL A 195 -11.24 13.50 -4.79
C VAL A 195 -12.73 13.79 -4.53
N ALA A 196 -13.64 13.20 -5.33
CA ALA A 196 -15.08 13.39 -5.19
C ALA A 196 -15.67 12.80 -3.89
N LEU A 197 -14.97 11.86 -3.24
CA LEU A 197 -15.38 11.29 -1.97
C LEU A 197 -15.48 12.31 -0.84
N ASP A 198 -14.70 13.37 -0.91
CA ASP A 198 -14.63 14.41 0.12
C ASP A 198 -14.41 13.87 1.54
N TYR A 199 -13.64 12.78 1.62
CA TYR A 199 -13.42 12.09 2.88
C TYR A 199 -12.24 12.66 3.68
N HIS A 200 -11.21 13.20 2.98
CA HIS A 200 -10.02 13.74 3.62
C HIS A 200 -10.22 15.19 4.07
N PRO A 201 -10.33 15.48 5.38
CA PRO A 201 -10.71 16.82 5.86
C PRO A 201 -9.73 17.93 5.46
N GLY A 202 -8.43 17.61 5.32
CA GLY A 202 -7.38 18.59 5.00
C GLY A 202 -7.33 18.99 3.52
N LEU A 203 -7.87 18.17 2.62
CA LEU A 203 -7.69 18.38 1.18
C LEU A 203 -8.35 19.68 0.67
N LYS A 204 -9.48 20.06 1.24
CA LYS A 204 -10.14 21.35 1.00
C LYS A 204 -9.63 22.48 1.88
N THR A 205 -9.03 22.17 3.02
CA THR A 205 -8.62 23.16 4.02
C THR A 205 -7.32 23.83 3.64
N PHE A 206 -6.34 23.09 3.13
CA PHE A 206 -5.05 23.65 2.75
C PHE A 206 -5.10 24.27 1.35
N PRO A 207 -4.74 25.58 1.20
CA PRO A 207 -4.96 26.31 -0.05
C PRO A 207 -4.35 25.67 -1.29
N SER A 208 -3.11 25.16 -1.22
CA SER A 208 -2.43 24.53 -2.35
C SER A 208 -3.16 23.27 -2.81
N SER A 209 -3.58 22.41 -1.89
CA SER A 209 -4.32 21.19 -2.18
C SER A 209 -5.72 21.49 -2.69
N SER A 210 -6.42 22.43 -2.04
CA SER A 210 -7.77 22.86 -2.46
C SER A 210 -7.76 23.40 -3.90
N THR A 211 -6.82 24.29 -4.23
CA THR A 211 -6.68 24.84 -5.58
C THR A 211 -6.36 23.76 -6.61
N TYR A 212 -5.58 22.74 -6.25
CA TYR A 212 -5.18 21.69 -7.16
C TYR A 212 -6.29 20.67 -7.40
N PHE A 213 -6.91 20.15 -6.33
CA PHE A 213 -7.89 19.06 -6.39
C PHE A 213 -9.34 19.53 -6.54
N TYR A 214 -9.62 20.80 -6.18
CA TYR A 214 -10.95 21.41 -6.30
C TYR A 214 -10.91 22.74 -7.09
N PRO A 215 -10.49 22.71 -8.37
CA PRO A 215 -10.45 23.92 -9.19
C PRO A 215 -11.86 24.55 -9.26
N ALA A 216 -11.92 25.87 -9.02
CA ALA A 216 -13.18 26.63 -8.89
C ALA A 216 -14.15 26.04 -7.83
N GLY A 217 -13.63 25.39 -6.79
CA GLY A 217 -14.42 24.79 -5.71
C GLY A 217 -15.08 23.44 -6.04
N MET A 218 -14.87 22.90 -7.25
CA MET A 218 -15.44 21.63 -7.70
C MET A 218 -14.39 20.52 -7.71
N PRO A 219 -14.76 19.28 -7.34
CA PRO A 219 -13.83 18.17 -7.39
C PRO A 219 -13.28 17.93 -8.80
N LEU A 220 -12.01 17.56 -8.87
CA LEU A 220 -11.34 17.24 -10.13
C LEU A 220 -12.06 16.08 -10.82
N LYS A 221 -12.43 16.26 -12.09
CA LYS A 221 -13.23 15.30 -12.85
C LYS A 221 -12.36 14.36 -13.69
N GLU A 222 -12.81 13.13 -13.82
CA GLU A 222 -12.25 12.14 -14.73
C GLU A 222 -12.12 12.69 -16.15
N GLY A 223 -11.03 12.33 -16.81
CA GLY A 223 -10.75 12.73 -18.20
C GLY A 223 -10.28 14.17 -18.37
N THR A 224 -10.33 15.02 -17.33
CA THR A 224 -9.78 16.38 -17.38
C THR A 224 -8.27 16.33 -17.63
N ILE A 225 -7.76 17.20 -18.49
CA ILE A 225 -6.31 17.38 -18.66
C ILE A 225 -5.80 18.27 -17.54
N LYS A 226 -5.02 17.69 -16.64
CA LYS A 226 -4.47 18.38 -15.47
C LYS A 226 -2.97 18.60 -15.62
N LYS A 227 -2.52 19.84 -15.45
CA LYS A 227 -1.12 20.24 -15.42
C LYS A 227 -0.65 20.41 -13.98
N ASN A 228 0.64 20.16 -13.76
CA ASN A 228 1.29 20.40 -12.47
C ASN A 228 2.68 21.01 -12.65
N LYS A 229 2.71 22.27 -13.07
CA LYS A 229 3.95 23.03 -13.31
C LYS A 229 4.84 23.15 -12.06
N ALA A 230 4.23 23.15 -10.86
CA ALA A 230 4.98 23.20 -9.62
C ALA A 230 5.77 21.90 -9.39
N LEU A 231 5.16 20.74 -9.68
CA LEU A 231 5.87 19.46 -9.63
C LEU A 231 6.95 19.37 -10.72
N ALA A 232 6.67 19.84 -11.95
CA ALA A 232 7.68 19.90 -13.00
C ALA A 232 8.92 20.65 -12.54
N LYS A 233 8.75 21.86 -11.95
CA LYS A 233 9.87 22.64 -11.38
C LYS A 233 10.61 21.87 -10.27
N THR A 234 9.88 21.21 -9.38
CA THR A 234 10.48 20.41 -8.30
C THR A 234 11.31 19.25 -8.87
N LEU A 235 10.77 18.52 -9.85
CA LEU A 235 11.46 17.40 -10.48
C LEU A 235 12.68 17.85 -11.30
N THR A 236 12.61 19.01 -11.95
CA THR A 236 13.78 19.64 -12.60
C THR A 236 14.90 19.89 -11.58
N GLY A 237 14.55 20.47 -10.42
CA GLY A 237 15.53 20.68 -9.35
C GLY A 237 16.14 19.38 -8.80
N ILE A 238 15.33 18.32 -8.64
CA ILE A 238 15.82 16.99 -8.24
C ILE A 238 16.71 16.36 -9.35
N ALA A 239 16.34 16.55 -10.61
CA ALA A 239 17.13 16.08 -11.74
C ALA A 239 18.53 16.72 -11.79
N GLU A 240 18.61 18.02 -11.55
CA GLU A 240 19.85 18.80 -11.63
C GLU A 240 20.74 18.66 -10.37
N HIS A 241 20.12 18.53 -9.17
CA HIS A 241 20.83 18.63 -7.89
C HIS A 241 20.75 17.35 -7.04
N GLY A 242 20.11 16.28 -7.54
CA GLY A 242 19.91 15.04 -6.80
C GLY A 242 18.82 15.14 -5.73
N ALA A 243 18.72 14.10 -4.90
CA ALA A 243 17.72 14.02 -3.83
C ALA A 243 17.87 15.13 -2.77
N ASP A 244 19.06 15.70 -2.63
CA ASP A 244 19.32 16.80 -1.69
C ASP A 244 18.50 18.04 -1.98
N TYR A 245 18.04 18.26 -3.21
CA TYR A 245 17.13 19.35 -3.55
C TYR A 245 15.84 19.37 -2.74
N LEU A 246 15.35 18.21 -2.34
CA LEU A 246 14.17 18.08 -1.48
C LEU A 246 14.52 18.29 -0.01
N HIS A 247 15.75 17.98 0.39
CA HIS A 247 16.17 17.92 1.79
C HIS A 247 16.95 19.15 2.27
N THR A 248 17.38 20.03 1.36
CA THR A 248 18.13 21.26 1.68
C THR A 248 17.63 22.45 0.86
N GLY A 249 18.04 23.66 1.24
CA GLY A 249 17.74 24.89 0.51
C GLY A 249 16.25 25.29 0.51
N GLU A 250 15.85 26.04 -0.52
CA GLU A 250 14.54 26.71 -0.58
C GLU A 250 13.34 25.75 -0.48
N LEU A 251 13.44 24.56 -1.09
CA LEU A 251 12.33 23.59 -1.02
C LEU A 251 12.17 23.01 0.38
N ALA A 252 13.28 22.70 1.04
CA ALA A 252 13.27 22.24 2.44
C ALA A 252 12.68 23.31 3.38
N GLU A 253 13.05 24.58 3.19
CA GLU A 253 12.46 25.70 3.95
C GLU A 253 10.94 25.78 3.76
N LYS A 254 10.45 25.60 2.52
CA LYS A 254 9.01 25.56 2.22
C LYS A 254 8.31 24.39 2.88
N ILE A 255 8.94 23.20 2.90
CA ILE A 255 8.41 22.00 3.56
C ILE A 255 8.29 22.26 5.07
N VAL A 256 9.39 22.68 5.72
CA VAL A 256 9.42 22.97 7.17
C VAL A 256 8.38 24.03 7.54
N LYS A 257 8.30 25.10 6.76
CA LYS A 257 7.29 26.15 6.97
C LYS A 257 5.87 25.59 6.86
N ALA A 258 5.55 24.83 5.79
CA ALA A 258 4.22 24.30 5.58
C ALA A 258 3.81 23.32 6.69
N VAL A 259 4.72 22.47 7.15
CA VAL A 259 4.52 21.54 8.26
C VAL A 259 4.26 22.27 9.57
N ASN A 260 5.11 23.24 9.92
CA ASN A 260 5.10 23.90 11.24
C ASN A 260 4.04 24.99 11.37
N THR A 261 3.57 25.54 10.24
CA THR A 261 2.51 26.57 10.22
C THR A 261 1.19 26.06 9.67
N ALA A 262 1.02 24.73 9.58
CA ALA A 262 -0.23 24.14 9.17
C ALA A 262 -1.38 24.62 10.07
N SER A 263 -2.50 25.04 9.45
CA SER A 263 -3.67 25.54 10.19
C SER A 263 -4.38 24.47 11.03
N ILE A 264 -4.09 23.21 10.76
CA ILE A 264 -4.56 22.05 11.53
C ILE A 264 -3.33 21.27 11.96
N ASN A 265 -3.22 20.95 13.25
CA ASN A 265 -2.15 20.13 13.83
C ASN A 265 -0.74 20.52 13.32
N PRO A 266 -0.24 21.72 13.61
CA PRO A 266 1.11 22.10 13.21
C PRO A 266 2.15 21.12 13.72
N GLY A 267 3.16 20.83 12.87
CA GLY A 267 4.28 19.96 13.21
C GLY A 267 5.42 20.66 13.93
N LYS A 268 6.54 19.95 14.07
CA LYS A 268 7.80 20.47 14.65
C LYS A 268 9.02 19.97 13.86
N MET A 269 8.92 19.92 12.55
CA MET A 269 10.04 19.52 11.68
C MET A 269 11.07 20.64 11.60
N THR A 270 12.35 20.30 11.54
CA THR A 270 13.45 21.25 11.38
C THR A 270 14.14 21.04 10.03
N LEU A 271 14.92 22.03 9.58
CA LEU A 271 15.79 21.88 8.40
C LEU A 271 16.84 20.79 8.62
N GLU A 272 17.30 20.64 9.85
CA GLU A 272 18.27 19.63 10.24
C GLU A 272 17.67 18.20 10.15
N ASP A 273 16.40 18.02 10.51
CA ASP A 273 15.69 16.74 10.33
C ASP A 273 15.69 16.30 8.86
N LEU A 274 15.43 17.24 7.93
CA LEU A 274 15.48 16.99 6.50
C LEU A 274 16.91 16.69 6.03
N ALA A 275 17.87 17.57 6.34
CA ALA A 275 19.25 17.46 5.88
C ALA A 275 19.95 16.17 6.35
N ASN A 276 19.65 15.72 7.58
CA ASN A 276 20.27 14.54 8.19
C ASN A 276 19.56 13.23 7.83
N TYR A 277 18.48 13.26 7.05
CA TYR A 277 17.82 12.01 6.65
C TYR A 277 18.77 11.15 5.82
N THR A 278 18.92 9.88 6.23
CA THR A 278 19.75 8.90 5.52
C THR A 278 18.94 7.62 5.26
N PRO A 279 18.78 7.21 4.00
CA PRO A 279 18.19 5.90 3.68
C PRO A 279 19.13 4.80 4.16
N LYS A 280 18.62 3.57 4.33
CA LYS A 280 19.41 2.44 4.81
C LYS A 280 19.36 1.28 3.85
N GLU A 281 20.48 0.60 3.68
CA GLU A 281 20.48 -0.77 3.21
C GLU A 281 20.24 -1.69 4.40
N ARG A 282 19.43 -2.73 4.20
CA ARG A 282 19.13 -3.74 5.22
C ARG A 282 19.29 -5.12 4.60
N ASP A 283 19.68 -6.10 5.39
CA ASP A 283 19.66 -7.48 4.93
C ASP A 283 18.22 -7.92 4.65
N PRO A 284 17.95 -8.59 3.52
CA PRO A 284 16.62 -9.12 3.24
C PRO A 284 16.24 -10.20 4.26
N VAL A 285 14.95 -10.29 4.57
CA VAL A 285 14.39 -11.40 5.36
C VAL A 285 13.97 -12.49 4.40
N CYS A 286 14.67 -13.63 4.43
CA CYS A 286 14.37 -14.76 3.57
C CYS A 286 14.04 -16.01 4.42
N GLY A 287 13.17 -16.87 3.88
CA GLY A 287 12.86 -18.16 4.47
C GLY A 287 12.29 -19.13 3.43
N VAL A 288 12.43 -20.44 3.69
CA VAL A 288 11.98 -21.49 2.78
C VAL A 288 10.54 -21.90 3.07
N TYR A 289 9.69 -21.79 2.05
CA TYR A 289 8.32 -22.29 2.01
C TYR A 289 8.16 -23.24 0.85
N ARG A 290 7.76 -24.48 1.11
CA ARG A 290 7.83 -25.58 0.15
C ARG A 290 9.28 -25.74 -0.34
N ASP A 291 9.48 -25.63 -1.64
CA ASP A 291 10.79 -25.64 -2.31
C ASP A 291 11.30 -24.25 -2.74
N LYS A 292 10.62 -23.18 -2.29
CA LYS A 292 10.88 -21.80 -2.72
C LYS A 292 11.48 -20.96 -1.59
N SER A 293 12.42 -20.08 -1.93
CA SER A 293 12.92 -19.05 -1.02
C SER A 293 12.06 -17.79 -1.17
N ILE A 294 11.39 -17.40 -0.09
CA ILE A 294 10.55 -16.20 -0.03
C ILE A 294 11.35 -15.11 0.65
N CYS A 295 11.64 -14.03 -0.05
CA CYS A 295 12.43 -12.90 0.44
C CYS A 295 11.63 -11.61 0.43
N GLY A 296 11.74 -10.83 1.50
CA GLY A 296 11.07 -9.54 1.65
C GLY A 296 11.89 -8.56 2.48
N MET A 297 11.32 -7.38 2.72
CA MET A 297 11.96 -6.30 3.46
C MET A 297 12.04 -6.59 4.96
N ALA A 298 13.17 -6.24 5.57
CA ALA A 298 13.36 -6.28 7.02
C ALA A 298 12.60 -5.16 7.75
N PRO A 299 12.41 -5.25 9.10
CA PRO A 299 11.86 -4.16 9.89
C PRO A 299 12.62 -2.82 9.67
N PRO A 300 11.89 -1.68 9.68
CA PRO A 300 10.55 -1.46 10.21
C PRO A 300 9.41 -2.02 9.35
N SER A 301 9.67 -2.56 8.17
CA SER A 301 8.66 -3.33 7.45
C SER A 301 8.37 -4.64 8.19
N SER A 302 7.10 -4.95 8.33
CA SER A 302 6.65 -6.27 8.79
C SER A 302 6.52 -7.28 7.64
N GLY A 303 6.62 -6.78 6.39
CA GLY A 303 6.29 -7.54 5.18
C GLY A 303 7.06 -8.83 5.05
N GLY A 304 8.40 -8.77 5.05
CA GLY A 304 9.23 -9.97 4.89
C GLY A 304 8.99 -11.02 5.97
N ILE A 305 8.87 -10.58 7.23
CA ILE A 305 8.60 -11.50 8.35
C ILE A 305 7.19 -12.09 8.27
N ASN A 306 6.17 -11.24 8.12
CA ASN A 306 4.80 -11.70 8.30
C ASN A 306 4.25 -12.44 7.08
N VAL A 307 4.68 -12.11 5.86
CA VAL A 307 4.36 -12.93 4.67
C VAL A 307 4.95 -14.32 4.85
N PHE A 308 6.23 -14.42 5.24
CA PHE A 308 6.87 -15.71 5.48
C PHE A 308 6.21 -16.49 6.64
N GLN A 309 5.92 -15.84 7.78
CA GLN A 309 5.23 -16.48 8.89
C GLN A 309 3.90 -17.11 8.48
N LEU A 310 3.07 -16.34 7.74
CA LEU A 310 1.77 -16.80 7.29
C LEU A 310 1.89 -18.03 6.39
N LEU A 311 2.78 -17.98 5.39
CA LEU A 311 3.05 -19.10 4.50
C LEU A 311 3.58 -20.31 5.28
N LYS A 312 4.59 -20.12 6.11
CA LYS A 312 5.26 -21.22 6.84
C LYS A 312 4.34 -21.92 7.83
N MET A 313 3.45 -21.19 8.51
CA MET A 313 2.45 -21.81 9.39
C MET A 313 1.41 -22.63 8.63
N LEU A 314 1.17 -22.34 7.35
CA LEU A 314 0.27 -23.10 6.49
C LEU A 314 0.94 -24.29 5.79
N GLU A 315 2.27 -24.41 5.86
CA GLU A 315 3.02 -25.44 5.12
C GLU A 315 2.59 -26.88 5.45
N GLY A 316 2.15 -27.15 6.69
CA GLY A 316 1.61 -28.45 7.10
C GLY A 316 0.19 -28.74 6.62
N GLN A 317 -0.51 -27.78 6.05
CA GLN A 317 -1.86 -27.94 5.53
C GLN A 317 -1.83 -28.46 4.08
N PRO A 318 -2.78 -29.32 3.67
CA PRO A 318 -2.84 -29.89 2.32
C PRO A 318 -3.47 -28.89 1.32
N LEU A 319 -2.89 -27.67 1.21
CA LEU A 319 -3.46 -26.56 0.44
C LEU A 319 -3.72 -26.93 -1.03
N SER A 320 -2.82 -27.70 -1.65
CA SER A 320 -2.96 -28.13 -3.06
C SER A 320 -4.21 -28.96 -3.35
N THR A 321 -4.83 -29.55 -2.33
CA THR A 321 -6.09 -30.30 -2.45
C THR A 321 -7.33 -29.46 -2.11
N MET A 322 -7.12 -28.25 -1.56
CA MET A 322 -8.20 -27.30 -1.25
C MET A 322 -8.53 -26.44 -2.47
N LYS A 323 -9.76 -25.93 -2.53
CA LYS A 323 -10.12 -24.90 -3.50
C LYS A 323 -9.87 -23.51 -2.89
N PRO A 324 -9.39 -22.51 -3.66
CA PRO A 324 -9.13 -21.15 -3.18
C PRO A 324 -10.33 -20.46 -2.54
N ASP A 325 -11.53 -20.84 -2.93
CA ASP A 325 -12.82 -20.30 -2.46
C ASP A 325 -13.58 -21.27 -1.52
N SER A 326 -12.88 -22.25 -0.93
CA SER A 326 -13.49 -23.20 0.01
C SER A 326 -13.49 -22.69 1.45
N VAL A 327 -14.45 -23.16 2.24
CA VAL A 327 -14.53 -22.91 3.69
C VAL A 327 -13.27 -23.38 4.40
N ALA A 328 -12.78 -24.58 4.05
CA ALA A 328 -11.58 -25.15 4.66
C ALA A 328 -10.37 -24.25 4.45
N PHE A 329 -10.10 -23.79 3.22
CA PHE A 329 -9.01 -22.87 2.95
C PHE A 329 -9.21 -21.53 3.67
N ALA A 330 -10.39 -20.92 3.61
CA ALA A 330 -10.67 -19.65 4.25
C ALA A 330 -10.48 -19.72 5.79
N ASN A 331 -10.86 -20.86 6.41
CA ASN A 331 -10.68 -21.06 7.84
C ASN A 331 -9.21 -21.18 8.24
N VAL A 332 -8.43 -22.08 7.61
CA VAL A 332 -7.00 -22.23 7.95
C VAL A 332 -6.19 -20.98 7.64
N TYR A 333 -6.50 -20.31 6.51
CA TYR A 333 -5.87 -19.05 6.16
C TYR A 333 -6.13 -17.95 7.19
N SER A 334 -7.37 -17.81 7.63
CA SER A 334 -7.75 -16.82 8.66
C SER A 334 -7.10 -17.12 10.02
N GLN A 335 -6.96 -18.40 10.40
CA GLN A 335 -6.26 -18.80 11.63
C GLN A 335 -4.77 -18.45 11.57
N ALA A 336 -4.09 -18.80 10.48
CA ALA A 336 -2.67 -18.45 10.26
C ALA A 336 -2.46 -16.92 10.25
N SER A 337 -3.35 -16.21 9.57
CA SER A 337 -3.33 -14.74 9.51
C SER A 337 -3.49 -14.13 10.90
N ALA A 338 -4.46 -14.58 11.71
CA ALA A 338 -4.67 -14.10 13.06
C ALA A 338 -3.44 -14.29 13.96
N LEU A 339 -2.77 -15.45 13.87
CA LEU A 339 -1.53 -15.73 14.59
C LEU A 339 -0.40 -14.77 14.17
N THR A 340 -0.26 -14.54 12.88
CA THR A 340 0.73 -13.63 12.28
C THR A 340 0.53 -12.19 12.77
N TYR A 341 -0.72 -11.68 12.72
CA TYR A 341 -1.01 -10.31 13.15
C TYR A 341 -0.90 -10.13 14.67
N ALA A 342 -1.19 -11.17 15.47
CA ALA A 342 -0.95 -11.11 16.91
C ALA A 342 0.53 -10.91 17.24
N ASP A 343 1.43 -11.61 16.55
CA ASP A 343 2.87 -11.45 16.70
C ASP A 343 3.35 -10.09 16.19
N ARG A 344 2.86 -9.67 15.02
CA ARG A 344 3.17 -8.36 14.41
C ARG A 344 2.91 -7.21 15.38
N GLU A 345 1.71 -7.17 15.96
CA GLU A 345 1.29 -6.06 16.82
C GLU A 345 2.11 -5.96 18.11
N LYS A 346 2.71 -7.06 18.55
CA LYS A 346 3.54 -7.09 19.76
C LYS A 346 5.02 -6.84 19.49
N PHE A 347 5.57 -7.37 18.40
CA PHE A 347 7.03 -7.50 18.27
C PHE A 347 7.64 -6.65 17.16
N ILE A 348 6.90 -6.27 16.10
CA ILE A 348 7.50 -5.56 14.97
C ILE A 348 7.55 -4.06 15.22
N ALA A 349 8.77 -3.51 15.11
CA ALA A 349 9.07 -2.08 15.12
C ALA A 349 10.44 -1.83 14.48
N ASP A 350 10.89 -0.59 14.43
CA ASP A 350 12.21 -0.21 13.94
C ASP A 350 13.32 -0.87 14.78
N THR A 351 14.13 -1.71 14.15
CA THR A 351 15.20 -2.46 14.78
C THR A 351 16.38 -1.61 15.23
N ASP A 352 16.48 -0.37 14.74
CA ASP A 352 17.49 0.57 15.22
C ASP A 352 17.16 1.07 16.64
N PHE A 353 15.89 0.94 17.07
CA PHE A 353 15.36 1.38 18.37
C PHE A 353 14.92 0.23 19.28
N THR A 354 14.68 -0.96 18.72
CA THR A 354 14.29 -2.14 19.47
C THR A 354 15.33 -3.25 19.28
N LYS A 355 15.77 -3.86 20.37
CA LYS A 355 16.78 -4.92 20.35
C LYS A 355 16.16 -6.33 20.21
N LEU A 356 14.95 -6.45 19.70
CA LEU A 356 14.30 -7.73 19.47
C LEU A 356 14.83 -8.34 18.15
N PRO A 357 15.57 -9.44 18.19
CA PRO A 357 16.12 -10.08 17.00
C PRO A 357 15.00 -10.77 16.22
N TYR A 358 14.58 -10.20 15.09
CA TYR A 358 13.48 -10.72 14.29
C TYR A 358 13.70 -12.17 13.78
N ALA A 359 14.94 -12.65 13.74
CA ALA A 359 15.26 -14.04 13.41
C ALA A 359 14.49 -15.05 14.26
N ALA A 360 14.20 -14.73 15.53
CA ALA A 360 13.41 -15.60 16.38
C ALA A 360 11.95 -15.73 15.91
N MET A 361 11.42 -14.69 15.25
CA MET A 361 10.06 -14.70 14.71
C MET A 361 9.90 -15.57 13.46
N ILE A 362 10.97 -15.79 12.71
CA ILE A 362 10.99 -16.64 11.51
C ILE A 362 11.61 -18.02 11.77
N ASN A 363 11.94 -18.33 13.03
CA ASN A 363 12.47 -19.62 13.40
C ASN A 363 11.46 -20.74 13.13
N THR A 364 11.86 -21.78 12.39
CA THR A 364 10.96 -22.85 11.94
C THR A 364 10.33 -23.63 13.09
N ALA A 365 11.07 -23.90 14.19
CA ALA A 365 10.52 -24.59 15.35
C ALA A 365 9.49 -23.71 16.10
N TYR A 366 9.70 -22.39 16.15
CA TYR A 366 8.71 -21.47 16.67
C TYR A 366 7.43 -21.48 15.82
N LEU A 367 7.57 -21.36 14.51
CA LEU A 367 6.43 -21.34 13.59
C LEU A 367 5.67 -22.67 13.56
N ALA A 368 6.37 -23.81 13.66
CA ALA A 368 5.74 -25.12 13.78
C ALA A 368 4.84 -25.21 15.03
N ARG A 369 5.33 -24.76 16.20
CA ARG A 369 4.48 -24.70 17.41
C ARG A 369 3.27 -23.76 17.25
N ARG A 370 3.45 -22.62 16.55
CA ARG A 370 2.32 -21.72 16.26
C ARG A 370 1.28 -22.40 15.38
N ALA A 371 1.72 -23.19 14.41
CA ALA A 371 0.86 -23.88 13.45
C ALA A 371 0.04 -25.03 14.06
N GLU A 372 0.43 -25.60 15.20
CA GLU A 372 -0.29 -26.71 15.88
C GLU A 372 -1.76 -26.38 16.18
N SER A 373 -2.10 -25.10 16.31
CA SER A 373 -3.47 -24.65 16.55
C SER A 373 -4.31 -24.51 15.28
N ILE A 374 -3.70 -24.58 14.08
CA ILE A 374 -4.39 -24.40 12.80
C ILE A 374 -5.02 -25.71 12.37
N ASP A 375 -6.35 -25.69 12.15
CA ASP A 375 -7.12 -26.88 11.81
C ASP A 375 -8.37 -26.46 11.01
N ALA A 376 -8.61 -27.11 9.88
CA ALA A 376 -9.72 -26.76 8.99
C ALA A 376 -11.11 -26.96 9.61
N ASP A 377 -11.22 -27.90 10.56
CA ASP A 377 -12.49 -28.26 11.21
C ASP A 377 -12.71 -27.54 12.55
N LYS A 378 -11.68 -26.84 13.05
CA LYS A 378 -11.79 -26.11 14.32
C LYS A 378 -12.37 -24.70 14.14
N PRO A 379 -13.17 -24.23 15.11
CA PRO A 379 -13.65 -22.86 15.15
C PRO A 379 -12.50 -21.86 15.21
N TRP A 380 -12.68 -20.71 14.53
CA TRP A 380 -11.74 -19.60 14.63
C TRP A 380 -11.71 -19.03 16.06
N ARG A 381 -10.54 -18.61 16.50
CA ARG A 381 -10.36 -17.93 17.79
C ARG A 381 -9.39 -16.76 17.62
N LYS A 382 -9.67 -15.67 18.34
CA LYS A 382 -8.73 -14.54 18.41
C LYS A 382 -7.39 -15.02 18.97
N ALA A 383 -6.34 -14.84 18.17
CA ALA A 383 -5.00 -15.28 18.50
C ALA A 383 -4.35 -14.40 19.57
N LYS A 384 -3.56 -15.00 20.44
CA LYS A 384 -2.61 -14.30 21.31
C LYS A 384 -1.24 -14.27 20.62
N ALA A 385 -0.46 -13.22 20.87
CA ALA A 385 0.94 -13.19 20.45
C ALA A 385 1.69 -14.38 21.05
N GLY A 386 2.57 -14.97 20.26
CA GLY A 386 3.43 -16.04 20.71
C GLY A 386 4.54 -15.55 21.65
N ASN A 387 5.52 -16.41 21.88
CA ASN A 387 6.67 -16.10 22.73
C ASN A 387 7.99 -16.49 22.03
N PRO A 388 8.39 -15.79 20.95
CA PRO A 388 9.63 -16.09 20.24
C PRO A 388 10.89 -15.73 21.03
N TYR A 389 10.77 -14.84 22.02
CA TYR A 389 11.88 -14.27 22.79
C TYR A 389 11.90 -14.67 24.28
N GLY A 390 11.03 -15.57 24.71
CA GLY A 390 10.82 -15.79 26.15
C GLY A 390 10.00 -14.64 26.77
N ASP A 391 10.24 -14.33 28.03
CA ASP A 391 9.46 -13.35 28.80
C ASP A 391 9.93 -11.90 28.50
N ALA A 392 9.67 -11.43 27.29
CA ALA A 392 9.98 -10.05 26.92
C ALA A 392 8.98 -9.07 27.58
N GLU A 393 9.50 -8.11 28.35
CA GLU A 393 8.73 -7.05 29.03
C GLU A 393 8.29 -5.93 28.06
N ILE A 394 7.49 -6.29 27.07
CA ILE A 394 6.93 -5.38 26.08
C ILE A 394 5.42 -5.57 25.93
N ALA A 395 4.72 -4.51 25.60
CA ALA A 395 3.28 -4.53 25.40
C ALA A 395 2.92 -4.56 23.91
N MET A 396 1.78 -5.17 23.60
CA MET A 396 1.16 -5.08 22.29
C MET A 396 0.68 -3.64 22.03
N GLY A 397 1.17 -3.03 20.96
CA GLY A 397 0.69 -1.75 20.45
C GLY A 397 -0.41 -1.93 19.41
N THR A 398 -1.15 -0.90 19.18
CA THR A 398 -2.11 -0.82 18.07
C THR A 398 -1.73 0.36 17.18
N SER A 399 -1.64 0.13 15.88
CA SER A 399 -1.55 1.18 14.88
C SER A 399 -2.58 0.92 13.80
N MET A 400 -3.17 1.98 13.26
CA MET A 400 -4.10 1.90 12.15
C MET A 400 -3.31 2.23 10.88
N GLU A 401 -3.24 1.29 9.96
CA GLU A 401 -2.64 1.46 8.64
C GLU A 401 -3.74 1.26 7.61
N LEU A 402 -4.15 2.34 6.95
CA LEU A 402 -5.27 2.31 6.02
C LEU A 402 -4.84 2.04 4.58
N PRO A 403 -5.75 1.52 3.74
CA PRO A 403 -5.41 1.09 2.38
C PRO A 403 -5.16 2.29 1.46
N ASN A 404 -3.91 2.69 1.34
CA ASN A 404 -3.47 3.57 0.26
C ASN A 404 -1.95 3.42 0.09
N THR A 405 -1.49 3.23 -1.11
CA THR A 405 -0.08 2.92 -1.41
C THR A 405 -0.02 2.63 -2.90
N SER A 406 1.14 2.68 -3.51
CA SER A 406 1.40 2.16 -4.86
C SER A 406 2.46 1.06 -4.81
N HIS A 407 2.36 0.11 -5.73
CA HIS A 407 3.38 -0.90 -5.94
C HIS A 407 3.72 -1.03 -7.42
N PHE A 408 4.97 -1.36 -7.72
CA PHE A 408 5.40 -1.73 -9.05
C PHE A 408 6.50 -2.80 -9.04
N SER A 409 6.50 -3.62 -10.07
CA SER A 409 7.46 -4.68 -10.34
C SER A 409 8.11 -4.45 -11.70
N ILE A 410 9.43 -4.64 -11.79
CA ILE A 410 10.22 -4.44 -13.00
C ILE A 410 11.17 -5.61 -13.17
N VAL A 411 11.34 -6.06 -14.42
CA VAL A 411 12.45 -6.92 -14.86
C VAL A 411 13.05 -6.26 -16.08
N ASP A 412 14.36 -5.98 -16.04
CA ASP A 412 15.09 -5.40 -17.17
C ASP A 412 15.65 -6.46 -18.13
N LYS A 413 16.26 -6.00 -19.25
CA LYS A 413 16.82 -6.88 -20.29
C LYS A 413 17.96 -7.79 -19.82
N GLU A 414 18.57 -7.50 -18.68
CA GLU A 414 19.63 -8.31 -18.08
C GLU A 414 19.10 -9.26 -17.01
N GLY A 415 17.77 -9.26 -16.77
CA GLY A 415 17.11 -10.04 -15.75
C GLY A 415 17.26 -9.47 -14.34
N ASN A 416 17.81 -8.26 -14.17
CA ASN A 416 17.75 -7.58 -12.89
C ASN A 416 16.29 -7.18 -12.61
N ALA A 417 15.91 -7.19 -11.34
CA ALA A 417 14.53 -6.95 -10.99
C ALA A 417 14.38 -5.95 -9.83
N VAL A 418 13.28 -5.21 -9.84
CA VAL A 418 12.85 -4.35 -8.75
C VAL A 418 11.44 -4.74 -8.30
N SER A 419 11.26 -4.90 -6.99
CA SER A 419 9.97 -4.91 -6.30
C SER A 419 9.94 -3.71 -5.38
N MET A 420 9.12 -2.70 -5.69
CA MET A 420 9.06 -1.48 -4.88
C MET A 420 7.64 -1.14 -4.46
N THR A 421 7.47 -0.94 -3.16
CA THR A 421 6.24 -0.42 -2.57
C THR A 421 6.49 0.95 -1.98
N THR A 422 5.68 1.94 -2.36
CA THR A 422 5.84 3.36 -2.03
C THR A 422 4.54 3.97 -1.55
N SER A 423 4.59 4.89 -0.58
CA SER A 423 3.40 5.40 0.08
C SER A 423 3.58 6.82 0.63
N ILE A 424 2.48 7.55 0.69
CA ILE A 424 2.32 8.73 1.57
C ILE A 424 1.35 8.43 2.73
N GLU A 425 1.06 7.18 3.01
CA GLU A 425 0.17 6.52 3.96
C GLU A 425 -1.30 6.64 3.57
N PHE A 426 -2.09 7.55 4.12
CA PHE A 426 -3.52 7.71 3.85
C PHE A 426 -3.77 8.41 2.51
N MET A 427 -5.01 8.30 1.98
CA MET A 427 -5.36 9.02 0.76
C MET A 427 -5.04 10.50 0.90
N PHE A 428 -4.21 11.01 -0.02
CA PHE A 428 -3.72 12.40 -0.04
C PHE A 428 -2.80 12.77 1.16
N GLY A 429 -2.28 11.80 1.90
CA GLY A 429 -1.31 12.00 2.96
C GLY A 429 -1.82 12.91 4.08
N SER A 430 -1.00 13.88 4.50
CA SER A 430 -1.38 14.90 5.50
C SER A 430 -2.36 15.95 4.97
N GLY A 431 -2.64 15.95 3.67
CA GLY A 431 -3.37 17.00 2.96
C GLY A 431 -2.53 18.23 2.61
N ILE A 432 -1.29 18.35 3.10
CA ILE A 432 -0.40 19.47 2.83
C ILE A 432 0.32 19.25 1.49
N MET A 433 0.21 20.21 0.58
CA MET A 433 0.88 20.19 -0.72
C MET A 433 1.94 21.30 -0.81
N VAL A 434 3.18 20.91 -1.14
CA VAL A 434 4.33 21.82 -1.31
C VAL A 434 5.03 21.47 -2.62
N GLY A 435 5.47 22.45 -3.40
CA GLY A 435 6.22 22.20 -4.64
C GLY A 435 5.49 21.31 -5.65
N GLY A 436 4.16 21.22 -5.57
CA GLY A 436 3.33 20.41 -6.46
C GLY A 436 3.18 18.94 -6.04
N PHE A 437 3.67 18.52 -4.90
CA PHE A 437 3.50 17.18 -4.35
C PHE A 437 2.92 17.21 -2.92
N LEU A 438 2.24 16.12 -2.53
CA LEU A 438 1.69 15.95 -1.19
C LEU A 438 2.73 15.43 -0.21
N LEU A 439 2.69 15.92 1.03
CA LEU A 439 3.45 15.38 2.14
C LEU A 439 2.69 14.22 2.79
N ASN A 440 3.43 13.23 3.23
CA ASN A 440 2.92 12.04 3.89
C ASN A 440 2.27 12.36 5.26
N ASN A 441 1.48 11.40 5.76
CA ASN A 441 1.02 11.36 7.15
C ASN A 441 1.57 10.12 7.89
N GLN A 442 2.76 9.68 7.53
CA GLN A 442 3.28 8.37 7.90
C GLN A 442 3.52 8.18 9.39
N LEU A 443 3.66 9.27 10.17
CA LEU A 443 3.82 9.16 11.63
C LEU A 443 2.58 8.59 12.31
N THR A 444 1.42 8.58 11.66
CA THR A 444 0.21 7.93 12.19
C THR A 444 0.28 6.39 12.17
N ASP A 445 1.30 5.81 11.54
CA ASP A 445 1.60 4.37 11.63
C ASP A 445 2.28 3.98 12.97
N PHE A 446 2.73 4.93 13.75
CA PHE A 446 3.12 4.67 15.13
C PHE A 446 1.93 4.29 16.02
N SER A 447 2.20 3.58 17.09
CA SER A 447 1.26 3.40 18.18
C SER A 447 1.13 4.71 18.95
N PHE A 448 -0.07 5.27 19.07
CA PHE A 448 -0.29 6.58 19.69
C PHE A 448 -0.04 6.57 21.20
N SER A 449 -0.25 5.41 21.85
CA SER A 449 0.07 5.24 23.27
C SER A 449 1.49 4.68 23.42
N PRO A 450 2.40 5.34 24.14
CA PRO A 450 3.79 4.89 24.29
C PRO A 450 3.92 3.66 25.18
N THR A 451 2.96 3.44 26.06
CA THR A 451 2.94 2.32 27.00
C THR A 451 1.56 1.69 27.08
N LYS A 452 1.51 0.41 27.49
CA LYS A 452 0.28 -0.30 27.83
C LYS A 452 0.56 -1.19 29.04
N ASN A 453 -0.28 -1.10 30.07
CA ASN A 453 -0.08 -1.84 31.34
C ASN A 453 1.32 -1.63 31.93
N ARG A 454 1.86 -0.42 31.85
CA ARG A 454 3.21 0.01 32.31
C ARG A 454 4.37 -0.52 31.46
N PHE A 455 4.15 -1.38 30.48
CA PHE A 455 5.21 -1.86 29.58
C PHE A 455 5.30 -0.96 28.33
N PRO A 456 6.51 -0.74 27.82
CA PRO A 456 6.70 0.05 26.59
C PRO A 456 6.12 -0.68 25.38
N VAL A 457 5.55 0.11 24.46
CA VAL A 457 5.11 -0.39 23.15
C VAL A 457 6.27 -0.24 22.16
N PRO A 458 6.73 -1.32 21.50
CA PRO A 458 7.86 -1.24 20.58
C PRO A 458 7.68 -0.21 19.46
N ASN A 459 6.48 -0.12 18.86
CA ASN A 459 6.16 0.83 17.79
C ASN A 459 5.66 2.20 18.30
N ARG A 460 6.10 2.66 19.48
CA ARG A 460 5.81 4.03 19.96
C ARG A 460 6.62 5.07 19.22
N VAL A 461 6.17 6.32 19.25
CA VAL A 461 6.90 7.46 18.67
C VAL A 461 8.20 7.70 19.47
N GLU A 462 9.31 7.87 18.75
CA GLU A 462 10.60 8.31 19.30
C GLU A 462 11.32 9.19 18.25
N PRO A 463 12.13 10.19 18.65
CA PRO A 463 12.89 11.02 17.72
C PRO A 463 13.76 10.19 16.78
N GLY A 464 13.73 10.48 15.49
CA GLY A 464 14.54 9.78 14.47
C GLY A 464 14.09 8.36 14.13
N LYS A 465 13.06 7.83 14.78
CA LYS A 465 12.54 6.48 14.56
C LYS A 465 11.66 6.40 13.33
N ARG A 466 11.70 5.25 12.65
CA ARG A 466 10.81 4.92 11.53
C ARG A 466 9.57 4.18 12.04
N PRO A 467 8.35 4.57 11.64
CA PRO A 467 7.16 3.83 12.03
C PRO A 467 7.12 2.46 11.35
N ARG A 468 6.53 1.48 12.04
CA ARG A 468 6.25 0.17 11.45
C ARG A 468 5.46 0.31 10.15
N SER A 469 5.68 -0.62 9.22
CA SER A 469 4.97 -0.69 7.94
C SER A 469 4.48 -2.09 7.64
N ALA A 470 3.39 -2.19 6.87
CA ALA A 470 2.93 -3.43 6.27
C ALA A 470 3.31 -3.56 4.78
N MET A 471 4.00 -2.59 4.19
CA MET A 471 4.48 -2.67 2.82
C MET A 471 5.36 -3.91 2.64
N SER A 472 5.00 -4.76 1.67
CA SER A 472 5.60 -6.09 1.49
C SER A 472 6.08 -6.30 0.06
N PRO A 473 7.06 -5.50 -0.44
CA PRO A 473 7.72 -5.90 -1.67
C PRO A 473 8.37 -7.26 -1.44
N THR A 474 8.17 -8.19 -2.38
CA THR A 474 8.55 -9.59 -2.20
C THR A 474 9.17 -10.13 -3.48
N MET A 475 10.18 -10.97 -3.35
CA MET A 475 10.77 -11.78 -4.41
C MET A 475 10.81 -13.24 -3.99
N VAL A 476 10.54 -14.12 -4.95
CA VAL A 476 10.57 -15.58 -4.76
C VAL A 476 11.62 -16.17 -5.67
N PHE A 477 12.43 -17.06 -5.11
CA PHE A 477 13.48 -17.78 -5.83
C PHE A 477 13.18 -19.28 -5.79
N ASP A 478 13.55 -19.97 -6.87
CA ASP A 478 13.45 -21.42 -6.93
C ASP A 478 14.54 -22.12 -6.07
N ASP A 479 14.57 -23.44 -6.10
CA ASP A 479 15.53 -24.27 -5.36
C ASP A 479 17.00 -24.12 -5.87
N LYS A 480 17.20 -23.51 -7.04
CA LYS A 480 18.51 -23.20 -7.60
C LYS A 480 18.96 -21.77 -7.30
N GLY A 481 18.09 -20.96 -6.70
CA GLY A 481 18.34 -19.55 -6.43
C GLY A 481 18.05 -18.63 -7.61
N ASP A 482 17.36 -19.10 -8.64
CA ASP A 482 16.92 -18.27 -9.76
C ASP A 482 15.60 -17.55 -9.41
N LEU A 483 15.50 -16.29 -9.83
CA LEU A 483 14.32 -15.47 -9.57
C LEU A 483 13.08 -16.03 -10.30
N GLU A 484 12.00 -16.26 -9.57
CA GLU A 484 10.76 -16.84 -10.09
C GLU A 484 9.58 -15.87 -10.03
N VAL A 485 9.47 -15.03 -8.97
CA VAL A 485 8.37 -14.07 -8.81
C VAL A 485 8.87 -12.76 -8.23
N VAL A 486 8.39 -11.66 -8.80
CA VAL A 486 8.53 -10.30 -8.26
C VAL A 486 7.13 -9.78 -8.01
N ILE A 487 6.78 -9.40 -6.77
CA ILE A 487 5.40 -9.05 -6.43
C ILE A 487 5.32 -8.10 -5.24
N GLY A 488 4.23 -7.36 -5.16
CA GLY A 488 3.78 -6.63 -3.99
C GLY A 488 2.39 -6.03 -4.21
N SER A 489 1.90 -5.32 -3.22
CA SER A 489 0.56 -4.75 -3.22
C SER A 489 0.50 -3.46 -2.41
N PRO A 490 -0.36 -2.50 -2.76
CA PRO A 490 -0.95 -1.57 -1.81
C PRO A 490 -2.04 -2.24 -0.95
N GLY A 491 -2.53 -1.55 0.08
CA GLY A 491 -3.65 -2.03 0.87
C GLY A 491 -3.52 -1.85 2.39
N GLY A 492 -2.64 -0.95 2.86
CA GLY A 492 -2.40 -0.74 4.29
C GLY A 492 -1.99 -2.04 4.97
N SER A 493 -2.48 -2.29 6.18
CA SER A 493 -2.15 -3.51 6.91
C SER A 493 -2.58 -4.82 6.22
N ARG A 494 -3.49 -4.79 5.24
CA ARG A 494 -3.92 -5.97 4.46
C ARG A 494 -2.93 -6.42 3.39
N ILE A 495 -1.91 -5.62 3.07
CA ILE A 495 -0.88 -5.94 2.08
C ILE A 495 -0.28 -7.33 2.31
N ILE A 496 0.04 -7.65 3.56
CA ILE A 496 0.60 -8.95 3.97
C ILE A 496 -0.30 -10.10 3.50
N SER A 497 -1.60 -9.99 3.76
CA SER A 497 -2.58 -11.00 3.37
C SER A 497 -2.73 -11.09 1.84
N TYR A 498 -2.73 -9.97 1.12
CA TYR A 498 -2.86 -9.97 -0.33
C TYR A 498 -1.65 -10.64 -1.01
N VAL A 499 -0.44 -10.31 -0.57
CA VAL A 499 0.78 -10.93 -1.11
C VAL A 499 0.82 -12.42 -0.78
N ALA A 500 0.59 -12.81 0.48
CA ALA A 500 0.61 -14.20 0.89
C ALA A 500 -0.45 -15.06 0.15
N GLN A 501 -1.69 -14.56 0.02
CA GLN A 501 -2.75 -15.26 -0.71
C GLN A 501 -2.37 -15.47 -2.19
N THR A 502 -1.74 -14.46 -2.82
CA THR A 502 -1.31 -14.58 -4.21
C THR A 502 -0.18 -15.58 -4.36
N LEU A 503 0.79 -15.61 -3.44
CA LEU A 503 1.87 -16.60 -3.44
C LEU A 503 1.34 -18.03 -3.24
N ILE A 504 0.35 -18.23 -2.36
CA ILE A 504 -0.34 -19.52 -2.24
C ILE A 504 -1.01 -19.91 -3.57
N GLY A 505 -1.65 -18.94 -4.24
CA GLY A 505 -2.23 -19.14 -5.57
C GLY A 505 -1.22 -19.66 -6.58
N ILE A 506 -0.01 -19.12 -6.59
CA ILE A 506 1.06 -19.51 -7.50
C ILE A 506 1.68 -20.85 -7.08
N ILE A 507 2.08 -20.98 -5.81
CA ILE A 507 2.91 -22.09 -5.32
C ILE A 507 2.07 -23.34 -5.04
N ASP A 508 0.94 -23.21 -4.35
CA ASP A 508 0.14 -24.35 -3.91
C ASP A 508 -0.98 -24.71 -4.90
N PHE A 509 -1.58 -23.71 -5.56
CA PHE A 509 -2.68 -23.96 -6.52
C PHE A 509 -2.21 -24.01 -7.98
N GLY A 510 -0.92 -23.75 -8.27
CA GLY A 510 -0.32 -23.87 -9.60
C GLY A 510 -0.80 -22.83 -10.62
N LEU A 511 -1.43 -21.73 -10.15
CA LEU A 511 -1.93 -20.66 -10.99
C LEU A 511 -0.79 -19.81 -11.57
N ASP A 512 -1.01 -19.19 -12.73
CA ASP A 512 -0.14 -18.10 -13.12
C ASP A 512 -0.40 -16.85 -12.27
N ILE A 513 0.52 -15.89 -12.33
CA ILE A 513 0.46 -14.70 -11.49
C ILE A 513 -0.81 -13.87 -11.69
N GLN A 514 -1.32 -13.74 -12.93
CA GLN A 514 -2.55 -13.01 -13.19
C GLN A 514 -3.78 -13.73 -12.65
N GLN A 515 -3.84 -15.05 -12.82
CA GLN A 515 -4.89 -15.89 -12.25
C GLN A 515 -4.90 -15.78 -10.72
N ALA A 516 -3.73 -15.85 -10.07
CA ALA A 516 -3.60 -15.71 -8.64
C ALA A 516 -3.99 -14.30 -8.14
N ILE A 517 -3.65 -13.25 -8.89
CA ILE A 517 -4.08 -11.87 -8.62
C ILE A 517 -5.60 -11.72 -8.78
N ASN A 518 -6.21 -12.38 -9.75
CA ASN A 518 -7.65 -12.31 -10.01
C ASN A 518 -8.48 -13.02 -8.94
N LEU A 519 -7.91 -13.94 -8.14
CA LEU A 519 -8.63 -14.61 -7.06
C LEU A 519 -9.37 -13.61 -6.17
N PRO A 520 -10.60 -13.92 -5.73
CA PRO A 520 -11.31 -13.15 -4.71
C PRO A 520 -10.46 -12.99 -3.45
N LYS A 521 -10.50 -11.80 -2.87
CA LYS A 521 -9.67 -11.47 -1.70
C LYS A 521 -10.37 -11.78 -0.39
N MET A 522 -9.60 -12.28 0.57
CA MET A 522 -10.00 -12.39 1.96
C MET A 522 -8.86 -11.98 2.87
N THR A 523 -9.17 -11.44 4.03
CA THR A 523 -8.17 -11.04 5.01
C THR A 523 -8.70 -11.24 6.43
N ASN A 524 -7.79 -11.53 7.38
CA ASN A 524 -8.09 -11.52 8.80
C ASN A 524 -6.91 -10.91 9.55
N ARG A 525 -7.13 -9.82 10.27
CA ARG A 525 -6.10 -9.10 11.04
C ARG A 525 -6.20 -9.38 12.54
N ASN A 526 -6.66 -10.57 12.90
CA ASN A 526 -6.94 -10.99 14.27
C ASN A 526 -8.14 -10.27 14.91
N ASP A 527 -9.05 -9.78 14.08
CA ASP A 527 -10.29 -9.11 14.50
C ASP A 527 -11.53 -9.77 13.87
N TYR A 528 -11.71 -9.61 12.58
CA TYR A 528 -12.78 -10.21 11.78
C TYR A 528 -12.21 -10.74 10.46
N THR A 529 -12.93 -11.70 9.86
CA THR A 529 -12.64 -12.17 8.51
C THR A 529 -13.39 -11.30 7.52
N ALA A 530 -12.64 -10.55 6.70
CA ALA A 530 -13.20 -9.78 5.60
C ALA A 530 -13.22 -10.64 4.35
N LEU A 531 -14.36 -10.68 3.68
CA LEU A 531 -14.56 -11.32 2.38
C LEU A 531 -14.88 -10.25 1.33
N GLU A 532 -14.32 -10.41 0.14
CA GLU A 532 -14.52 -9.44 -0.93
C GLU A 532 -15.96 -9.44 -1.44
N LYS A 533 -16.59 -8.28 -1.34
CA LYS A 533 -17.96 -8.04 -1.80
C LYS A 533 -18.07 -8.19 -3.32
N GLY A 534 -19.17 -8.80 -3.77
CA GLY A 534 -19.48 -8.95 -5.19
C GLY A 534 -18.67 -10.04 -5.89
N THR A 535 -18.01 -10.91 -5.13
CA THR A 535 -17.30 -12.10 -5.61
C THR A 535 -17.84 -13.35 -4.95
N PRO A 536 -17.60 -14.57 -5.53
CA PRO A 536 -18.11 -15.83 -4.98
C PRO A 536 -17.67 -16.11 -3.54
N ILE A 537 -16.54 -15.55 -3.08
CA ILE A 537 -16.06 -15.76 -1.71
C ILE A 537 -17.00 -15.16 -0.65
N ALA A 538 -17.86 -14.22 -1.02
CA ALA A 538 -18.87 -13.64 -0.13
C ALA A 538 -19.88 -14.70 0.37
N ASP A 539 -20.13 -15.77 -0.41
CA ASP A 539 -21.04 -16.86 -0.04
C ASP A 539 -20.49 -17.69 1.14
N LEU A 540 -19.22 -17.53 1.49
CA LEU A 540 -18.61 -18.16 2.66
C LEU A 540 -19.00 -17.50 3.99
N GLU A 541 -19.74 -16.37 3.99
CA GLU A 541 -20.15 -15.68 5.21
C GLU A 541 -20.87 -16.60 6.21
N ALA A 542 -21.94 -17.27 5.78
CA ALA A 542 -22.73 -18.13 6.64
C ALA A 542 -21.96 -19.37 7.16
N PRO A 543 -21.23 -20.14 6.32
CA PRO A 543 -20.46 -21.28 6.81
C PRO A 543 -19.28 -20.88 7.72
N LEU A 544 -18.59 -19.76 7.47
CA LEU A 544 -17.54 -19.29 8.35
C LEU A 544 -18.08 -18.77 9.70
N THR A 545 -19.26 -18.15 9.70
CA THR A 545 -19.94 -17.76 10.95
C THR A 545 -20.25 -18.98 11.83
N LYS A 546 -20.58 -20.13 11.24
CA LYS A 546 -20.76 -21.39 12.00
C LYS A 546 -19.46 -21.92 12.60
N LEU A 547 -18.31 -21.48 12.08
CA LEU A 547 -16.99 -21.73 12.64
C LEU A 547 -16.49 -20.57 13.53
N ASP A 548 -17.41 -19.82 14.13
CA ASP A 548 -17.16 -18.72 15.06
C ASP A 548 -16.36 -17.53 14.48
N HIS A 549 -16.28 -17.39 13.16
CA HIS A 549 -15.74 -16.16 12.58
C HIS A 549 -16.72 -15.00 12.77
N THR A 550 -16.21 -13.84 13.14
CA THR A 550 -16.89 -12.59 12.86
C THR A 550 -16.61 -12.25 11.41
N VAL A 551 -17.60 -12.35 10.53
CA VAL A 551 -17.43 -12.12 9.08
C VAL A 551 -17.96 -10.75 8.70
N LYS A 552 -17.25 -10.09 7.76
CA LYS A 552 -17.71 -8.87 7.10
C LYS A 552 -17.50 -9.00 5.59
N VAL A 553 -18.55 -8.78 4.81
CA VAL A 553 -18.49 -8.69 3.36
C VAL A 553 -18.28 -7.22 2.98
N VAL A 554 -17.09 -6.87 2.51
CA VAL A 554 -16.66 -5.49 2.29
C VAL A 554 -15.92 -5.32 0.97
N ASP A 555 -15.80 -4.09 0.50
CA ASP A 555 -14.93 -3.76 -0.63
C ASP A 555 -13.46 -3.97 -0.20
N LEU A 556 -12.79 -4.97 -0.76
CA LEU A 556 -11.36 -5.18 -0.58
C LEU A 556 -10.60 -4.61 -1.77
N ASN A 557 -9.70 -3.66 -1.48
CA ASN A 557 -9.01 -2.86 -2.46
C ASN A 557 -7.53 -3.26 -2.56
N SER A 558 -7.27 -4.48 -2.99
CA SER A 558 -5.91 -4.87 -3.37
C SER A 558 -5.45 -4.08 -4.61
N GLY A 559 -4.18 -4.15 -4.91
CA GLY A 559 -3.58 -3.49 -6.07
C GLY A 559 -2.30 -4.21 -6.43
N LEU A 560 -2.38 -5.52 -6.49
CA LEU A 560 -1.26 -6.41 -6.76
C LEU A 560 -0.69 -6.14 -8.15
N HIS A 561 0.63 -5.98 -8.22
CA HIS A 561 1.39 -5.91 -9.45
C HIS A 561 2.57 -6.87 -9.34
N GLY A 562 2.75 -7.73 -10.32
CA GLY A 562 3.83 -8.69 -10.24
C GLY A 562 4.22 -9.28 -11.59
N ILE A 563 5.38 -9.93 -11.58
CA ILE A 563 5.98 -10.60 -12.74
C ILE A 563 6.39 -12.00 -12.29
N GLN A 564 6.01 -13.02 -13.06
CA GLN A 564 6.41 -14.41 -12.86
C GLN A 564 7.28 -14.88 -14.02
N PHE A 565 8.39 -15.51 -13.72
CA PHE A 565 9.20 -16.25 -14.69
C PHE A 565 8.63 -17.65 -14.83
N LYS A 566 8.19 -18.02 -16.03
CA LYS A 566 7.61 -19.34 -16.30
C LYS A 566 7.94 -19.79 -17.71
N SER A 567 8.57 -20.95 -17.85
CA SER A 567 8.91 -21.56 -19.15
C SER A 567 9.74 -20.61 -20.06
N GLY A 568 10.69 -19.89 -19.48
CA GLY A 568 11.56 -18.97 -20.22
C GLY A 568 10.90 -17.65 -20.64
N LYS A 569 9.70 -17.36 -20.14
CA LYS A 569 8.97 -16.13 -20.43
C LYS A 569 8.64 -15.35 -19.14
N LEU A 570 8.38 -14.05 -19.30
CA LEU A 570 7.86 -13.18 -18.29
C LEU A 570 6.33 -13.11 -18.39
N ILE A 571 5.64 -13.41 -17.30
CA ILE A 571 4.19 -13.30 -17.22
C ILE A 571 3.86 -12.16 -16.26
N GLY A 572 3.26 -11.08 -16.76
CA GLY A 572 2.86 -9.92 -15.98
C GLY A 572 1.42 -10.00 -15.52
N GLY A 573 1.21 -9.67 -14.25
CA GLY A 573 -0.11 -9.58 -13.63
C GLY A 573 -0.36 -8.22 -13.01
N ALA A 574 -1.52 -7.63 -13.31
CA ALA A 574 -1.98 -6.38 -12.72
C ALA A 574 -3.39 -6.54 -12.14
N ASP A 575 -3.64 -5.94 -10.97
CA ASP A 575 -4.88 -6.13 -10.23
C ASP A 575 -6.10 -5.58 -10.99
N PRO A 576 -7.17 -6.38 -11.18
CA PRO A 576 -8.40 -5.96 -11.84
C PRO A 576 -9.19 -4.90 -11.05
N ARG A 577 -8.84 -4.67 -9.76
CA ARG A 577 -9.50 -3.70 -8.88
C ARG A 577 -8.92 -2.30 -9.00
N ARG A 578 -7.80 -2.15 -9.74
CA ARG A 578 -7.10 -0.88 -9.96
C ARG A 578 -6.71 -0.68 -11.42
N GLU A 579 -6.13 0.48 -11.73
CA GLU A 579 -5.88 0.96 -13.10
C GLU A 579 -4.57 0.42 -13.71
N GLY A 580 -3.70 -0.19 -12.91
CA GLY A 580 -2.38 -0.63 -13.33
C GLY A 580 -2.38 -1.58 -14.52
N VAL A 581 -1.28 -1.59 -15.26
CA VAL A 581 -1.08 -2.45 -16.45
C VAL A 581 0.32 -3.04 -16.47
N ALA A 582 0.44 -4.20 -17.15
CA ALA A 582 1.73 -4.78 -17.51
C ALA A 582 2.08 -4.39 -18.94
N VAL A 583 3.35 -4.02 -19.18
CA VAL A 583 3.92 -3.70 -20.48
C VAL A 583 5.33 -4.29 -20.58
N GLY A 584 5.77 -4.66 -21.77
CA GLY A 584 7.08 -5.28 -21.99
C GLY A 584 7.30 -5.66 -23.44
N GLN A 585 8.34 -6.46 -23.68
CA GLN A 585 8.68 -6.99 -25.00
C GLN A 585 9.16 -8.44 -24.90
#